data_8f652e452e45b56d12a828183a3ae95c
#
_entry.id   8f652e452e45b56d12a828183a3ae95c
#
_cell.length_a   1.000
_cell.length_b   1.000
_cell.length_c   1.000
_cell.angle_alpha   90.00
_cell.angle_beta   90.00
_cell.angle_gamma   90.00
#
_symmetry.space_group_name_H-M   'P 1'
#
loop_
_entity.id
_entity.type
_entity.pdbx_description
1 polymer ?
#
loop_
_entity_poly.entity_id
_entity_poly.type
_entity_poly.pdbx_seq_one_letter_code
_entity_poly.pdbx_strand_id
1 'polypeptide(L)'
;MQVAGRSSGRVSIAGLIAVRPGGRTRLFYRLRVHRGRKNERRSLSERDCIGLIDAAHQQLRAPIILVWDRLNTHVSATMKQMIAERAWLTVVLLPAYAPDLNPVEGVWSHVKRSLTNLAALTVDALETLIRNRLKRLQYRPVVLDGFVAETGLTFHLLPP
;
A
#
# COMPACT_ATOMS: atom_id res chain seq x y z
N MET A 1 -5.96 3.25 -1.68
CA MET A 1 -7.14 3.79 -0.94
C MET A 1 -7.20 5.31 -1.05
N GLN A 2 -8.38 5.89 -1.05
CA GLN A 2 -8.61 7.35 -0.97
C GLN A 2 -9.59 7.66 0.17
N VAL A 3 -9.33 8.75 0.90
CA VAL A 3 -10.19 9.26 1.96
C VAL A 3 -10.43 10.75 1.72
N ALA A 4 -11.70 11.16 1.69
CA ALA A 4 -12.10 12.55 1.46
C ALA A 4 -12.17 13.30 2.80
N GLY A 5 -11.72 14.55 2.82
CA GLY A 5 -11.93 15.49 3.90
C GLY A 5 -13.22 16.31 3.70
N ARG A 6 -13.55 17.19 4.62
CA ARG A 6 -14.77 18.05 4.60
C ARG A 6 -14.78 19.06 3.46
N SER A 7 -13.64 19.45 2.92
CA SER A 7 -13.49 20.29 1.72
C SER A 7 -13.14 19.42 0.52
N SER A 8 -12.92 20.01 -0.65
CA SER A 8 -12.47 19.31 -1.85
C SER A 8 -11.14 18.53 -1.70
N GLY A 9 -10.55 18.52 -0.49
CA GLY A 9 -9.30 17.83 -0.18
C GLY A 9 -9.48 16.32 -0.01
N ARG A 10 -8.44 15.57 -0.34
CA ARG A 10 -8.38 14.11 -0.16
C ARG A 10 -6.97 13.64 0.19
N VAL A 11 -6.89 12.47 0.81
CA VAL A 11 -5.64 11.75 1.06
C VAL A 11 -5.68 10.46 0.24
N SER A 12 -4.72 10.30 -0.67
CA SER A 12 -4.49 9.05 -1.41
C SER A 12 -3.39 8.26 -0.72
N ILE A 13 -3.56 6.95 -0.61
CA ILE A 13 -2.67 6.06 0.13
C ILE A 13 -2.32 4.88 -0.76
N ALA A 14 -1.03 4.60 -0.89
CA ALA A 14 -0.51 3.32 -1.35
C ALA A 14 0.09 2.57 -0.16
N GLY A 15 -0.05 1.25 -0.14
CA GLY A 15 0.50 0.38 0.89
C GLY A 15 1.05 -0.91 0.30
N LEU A 16 2.02 -1.46 1.01
CA LEU A 16 2.69 -2.70 0.67
C LEU A 16 2.92 -3.49 1.97
N ILE A 17 2.42 -4.72 2.04
CA ILE A 17 2.76 -5.65 3.11
C ILE A 17 3.88 -6.56 2.59
N ALA A 18 5.01 -6.56 3.30
CA ALA A 18 6.13 -7.44 3.00
C ALA A 18 6.16 -8.59 4.02
N VAL A 19 6.11 -9.80 3.49
CA VAL A 19 6.23 -11.04 4.25
C VAL A 19 7.58 -11.67 3.92
N ARG A 20 8.35 -11.98 4.95
CA ARG A 20 9.59 -12.75 4.83
C ARG A 20 9.45 -14.02 5.66
N PRO A 21 9.62 -15.21 5.06
CA PRO A 21 9.57 -16.46 5.81
C PRO A 21 10.57 -16.45 6.97
N GLY A 22 10.10 -16.78 8.17
CA GLY A 22 10.91 -16.71 9.41
C GLY A 22 11.24 -15.29 9.87
N GLY A 23 10.72 -14.27 9.22
CA GLY A 23 10.95 -12.87 9.55
C GLY A 23 9.67 -12.16 9.98
N ARG A 24 9.81 -10.92 10.42
CA ARG A 24 8.70 -10.07 10.84
C ARG A 24 7.98 -9.49 9.61
N THR A 25 6.66 -9.58 9.56
CA THR A 25 5.84 -8.88 8.57
C THR A 25 5.93 -7.37 8.75
N ARG A 26 6.06 -6.65 7.66
CA ARG A 26 6.25 -5.19 7.64
C ARG A 26 5.23 -4.52 6.75
N LEU A 27 4.78 -3.34 7.15
CA LEU A 27 3.93 -2.44 6.37
C LEU A 27 4.76 -1.27 5.87
N PHE A 28 4.75 -1.05 4.56
CA PHE A 28 5.25 0.17 3.92
C PHE A 28 4.07 0.94 3.36
N TYR A 29 4.11 2.27 3.43
CA TYR A 29 3.04 3.09 2.88
C TYR A 29 3.56 4.44 2.38
N ARG A 30 2.81 5.02 1.46
CA ARG A 30 3.03 6.37 0.94
C ARG A 30 1.71 7.12 0.92
N LEU A 31 1.73 8.37 1.36
CA LEU A 31 0.59 9.26 1.36
C LEU A 31 0.81 10.38 0.36
N ARG A 32 -0.27 10.79 -0.31
CA ARG A 32 -0.34 12.02 -1.07
C ARG A 32 -1.59 12.77 -0.67
N VAL A 33 -1.39 14.01 -0.23
CA VAL A 33 -2.47 14.93 0.11
C VAL A 33 -2.78 15.77 -1.10
N HIS A 34 -4.06 15.92 -1.41
CA HIS A 34 -4.58 16.87 -2.38
C HIS A 34 -5.47 17.86 -1.63
N ARG A 35 -5.10 19.14 -1.68
CA ARG A 35 -5.77 20.22 -0.94
C ARG A 35 -6.81 20.98 -1.78
N GLY A 36 -7.05 20.53 -3.02
CA GLY A 36 -7.99 21.18 -3.93
C GLY A 36 -7.41 22.38 -4.68
N ARG A 37 -6.08 22.56 -4.65
CA ARG A 37 -5.43 23.69 -5.36
C ARG A 37 -5.41 23.43 -6.88
N LYS A 38 -5.44 24.52 -7.65
CA LYS A 38 -5.28 24.46 -9.11
C LYS A 38 -3.93 23.80 -9.46
N ASN A 39 -3.92 22.90 -10.44
CA ASN A 39 -2.75 22.13 -10.89
C ASN A 39 -2.15 21.17 -9.83
N GLU A 40 -2.81 20.96 -8.70
CA GLU A 40 -2.38 19.97 -7.74
C GLU A 40 -2.77 18.56 -8.19
N ARG A 41 -1.82 17.63 -8.13
CA ARG A 41 -2.04 16.24 -8.52
C ARG A 41 -2.98 15.53 -7.56
N ARG A 42 -4.04 14.94 -8.08
CA ARG A 42 -5.13 14.36 -7.29
C ARG A 42 -4.86 12.98 -6.70
N SER A 43 -3.97 12.19 -7.30
CA SER A 43 -3.72 10.81 -6.92
C SER A 43 -2.23 10.45 -6.96
N LEU A 44 -1.89 9.29 -6.46
CA LEU A 44 -0.58 8.67 -6.61
C LEU A 44 -0.33 8.31 -8.07
N SER A 45 0.93 8.32 -8.48
CA SER A 45 1.38 7.96 -9.83
C SER A 45 2.22 6.68 -9.80
N GLU A 46 2.60 6.25 -10.99
CA GLU A 46 3.56 5.18 -11.19
C GLU A 46 4.87 5.45 -10.42
N ARG A 47 5.38 6.69 -10.50
CA ARG A 47 6.59 7.09 -9.74
C ARG A 47 6.41 7.02 -8.24
N ASP A 48 5.22 7.30 -7.72
CA ASP A 48 4.93 7.16 -6.29
C ASP A 48 4.90 5.69 -5.88
N CYS A 49 4.30 4.83 -6.70
CA CYS A 49 4.23 3.38 -6.47
C CYS A 49 5.62 2.74 -6.54
N ILE A 50 6.39 3.01 -7.60
CA ILE A 50 7.73 2.44 -7.73
C ILE A 50 8.67 2.96 -6.64
N GLY A 51 8.56 4.23 -6.24
CA GLY A 51 9.32 4.79 -5.14
C GLY A 51 8.99 4.16 -3.78
N LEU A 52 7.76 3.67 -3.58
CA LEU A 52 7.40 2.88 -2.41
C LEU A 52 8.08 1.50 -2.43
N ILE A 53 8.10 0.85 -3.61
CA ILE A 53 8.75 -0.45 -3.81
C ILE A 53 10.27 -0.33 -3.63
N ASP A 54 10.89 0.70 -4.18
CA ASP A 54 12.32 0.99 -4.01
C ASP A 54 12.68 1.18 -2.53
N ALA A 55 11.88 1.94 -1.79
CA ALA A 55 12.08 2.15 -0.36
C ALA A 55 11.93 0.85 0.44
N ALA A 56 10.99 -0.02 0.05
CA ALA A 56 10.84 -1.34 0.65
C ALA A 56 12.08 -2.20 0.37
N HIS A 57 12.57 -2.23 -0.88
CA HIS A 57 13.77 -2.98 -1.25
C HIS A 57 15.00 -2.53 -0.46
N GLN A 58 15.22 -1.23 -0.32
CA GLN A 58 16.33 -0.67 0.46
C GLN A 58 16.33 -1.15 1.93
N GLN A 59 15.14 -1.28 2.52
CA GLN A 59 15.00 -1.74 3.90
C GLN A 59 15.03 -3.27 4.05
N LEU A 60 14.51 -3.99 3.08
CA LEU A 60 14.46 -5.47 3.09
C LEU A 60 15.80 -6.07 2.68
N ARG A 61 16.56 -5.38 1.83
CA ARG A 61 17.87 -5.82 1.28
C ARG A 61 17.81 -7.22 0.70
N ALA A 62 16.75 -7.53 -0.03
CA ALA A 62 16.53 -8.84 -0.64
C ALA A 62 15.70 -8.67 -1.93
N PRO A 63 15.78 -9.59 -2.89
CA PRO A 63 14.87 -9.62 -4.02
C PRO A 63 13.42 -9.63 -3.57
N ILE A 64 12.55 -8.99 -4.33
CA ILE A 64 11.12 -8.86 -4.02
C ILE A 64 10.30 -9.57 -5.09
N ILE A 65 9.38 -10.43 -4.68
CA ILE A 65 8.26 -10.91 -5.47
C ILE A 65 7.07 -10.05 -5.09
N LEU A 66 6.67 -9.14 -5.96
CA LEU A 66 5.57 -8.23 -5.76
C LEU A 66 4.29 -8.85 -6.33
N VAL A 67 3.33 -9.09 -5.46
CA VAL A 67 2.00 -9.53 -5.84
C VAL A 67 1.07 -8.34 -5.74
N TRP A 68 0.45 -7.90 -6.83
CA TRP A 68 -0.47 -6.77 -6.81
C TRP A 68 -1.64 -6.91 -7.78
N ASP A 69 -2.64 -6.03 -7.62
CA ASP A 69 -3.82 -6.01 -8.46
C ASP A 69 -3.55 -5.38 -9.85
N ARG A 70 -4.56 -5.42 -10.70
CA ARG A 70 -4.51 -4.91 -12.08
C ARG A 70 -4.99 -3.47 -12.21
N LEU A 71 -4.69 -2.59 -11.23
CA LEU A 71 -4.97 -1.17 -11.41
C LEU A 71 -4.27 -0.61 -12.64
N ASN A 72 -4.90 0.35 -13.31
CA ASN A 72 -4.36 0.95 -14.54
C ASN A 72 -2.92 1.47 -14.37
N THR A 73 -2.59 2.06 -13.22
CA THR A 73 -1.22 2.48 -12.89
C THR A 73 -0.24 1.32 -12.78
N HIS A 74 -0.70 0.13 -12.36
CA HIS A 74 0.15 -1.05 -12.17
C HIS A 74 0.48 -1.75 -13.51
N VAL A 75 -0.36 -1.59 -14.51
CA VAL A 75 -0.22 -2.27 -15.81
C VAL A 75 0.16 -1.31 -16.95
N SER A 76 0.39 -0.03 -16.65
CA SER A 76 0.79 0.98 -17.64
C SER A 76 2.15 0.67 -18.29
N ALA A 77 2.37 1.17 -19.50
CA ALA A 77 3.66 1.01 -20.20
C ALA A 77 4.82 1.60 -19.38
N THR A 78 4.60 2.77 -18.75
CA THR A 78 5.58 3.43 -17.88
C THR A 78 5.95 2.54 -16.69
N MET A 79 4.94 1.93 -16.06
CA MET A 79 5.19 1.02 -14.92
C MET A 79 5.96 -0.23 -15.37
N LYS A 80 5.60 -0.83 -16.50
CA LYS A 80 6.33 -1.99 -17.06
C LYS A 80 7.80 -1.68 -17.31
N GLN A 81 8.09 -0.50 -17.86
CA GLN A 81 9.47 -0.05 -18.06
C GLN A 81 10.20 0.08 -16.72
N MET A 82 9.60 0.78 -15.74
CA MET A 82 10.21 0.95 -14.41
C MET A 82 10.49 -0.39 -13.70
N ILE A 83 9.62 -1.39 -13.89
CA ILE A 83 9.81 -2.74 -13.36
C ILE A 83 10.98 -3.43 -14.05
N ALA A 84 11.06 -3.34 -15.40
CA ALA A 84 12.11 -3.98 -16.19
C ALA A 84 13.53 -3.48 -15.84
N GLU A 85 13.65 -2.25 -15.35
CA GLU A 85 14.91 -1.64 -14.90
C GLU A 85 15.43 -2.22 -13.55
N ARG A 86 14.66 -3.10 -12.89
CA ARG A 86 14.93 -3.62 -11.54
C ARG A 86 15.10 -5.12 -11.53
N ALA A 87 16.33 -5.60 -11.71
CA ALA A 87 16.64 -7.04 -11.72
C ALA A 87 16.24 -7.80 -10.43
N TRP A 88 16.07 -7.09 -9.31
CA TRP A 88 15.66 -7.63 -8.03
C TRP A 88 14.14 -7.72 -7.84
N LEU A 89 13.34 -7.21 -8.80
CA LEU A 89 11.89 -7.13 -8.70
C LEU A 89 11.23 -8.10 -9.69
N THR A 90 10.47 -9.06 -9.16
CA THR A 90 9.57 -9.93 -9.93
C THR A 90 8.15 -9.55 -9.63
N VAL A 91 7.30 -9.37 -10.64
CA VAL A 91 5.90 -8.98 -10.47
C VAL A 91 4.97 -10.11 -10.86
N VAL A 92 4.01 -10.41 -9.99
CA VAL A 92 2.91 -11.34 -10.20
C VAL A 92 1.60 -10.57 -10.07
N LEU A 93 0.77 -10.64 -11.10
CA LEU A 93 -0.53 -9.97 -11.10
C LEU A 93 -1.59 -10.89 -10.48
N LEU A 94 -2.34 -10.36 -9.52
CA LEU A 94 -3.54 -11.02 -9.00
C LEU A 94 -4.58 -11.21 -10.10
N PRO A 95 -5.46 -12.22 -9.98
CA PRO A 95 -6.64 -12.31 -10.83
C PRO A 95 -7.44 -11.01 -10.83
N ALA A 96 -8.11 -10.70 -11.93
CA ALA A 96 -9.02 -9.56 -11.98
C ALA A 96 -10.16 -9.75 -10.97
N TYR A 97 -10.55 -8.67 -10.32
CA TYR A 97 -11.66 -8.66 -9.35
C TYR A 97 -11.47 -9.58 -8.13
N ALA A 98 -10.24 -9.80 -7.68
CA ALA A 98 -9.92 -10.61 -6.51
C ALA A 98 -9.32 -9.78 -5.36
N PRO A 99 -10.05 -8.78 -4.79
CA PRO A 99 -9.55 -7.95 -3.69
C PRO A 99 -9.27 -8.78 -2.44
N ASP A 100 -9.99 -9.88 -2.24
CA ASP A 100 -9.82 -10.77 -1.07
C ASP A 100 -8.44 -11.43 -1.03
N LEU A 101 -7.75 -11.51 -2.15
CA LEU A 101 -6.37 -11.99 -2.22
C LEU A 101 -5.33 -10.90 -1.91
N ASN A 102 -5.77 -9.66 -1.69
CA ASN A 102 -4.87 -8.54 -1.41
C ASN A 102 -4.91 -8.19 0.09
N PRO A 103 -3.92 -8.58 0.90
CA PRO A 103 -3.93 -8.34 2.35
C PRO A 103 -3.93 -6.85 2.72
N VAL A 104 -3.53 -5.97 1.80
CA VAL A 104 -3.57 -4.52 2.00
C VAL A 104 -5.00 -3.99 2.10
N GLU A 105 -6.00 -4.69 1.55
CA GLU A 105 -7.42 -4.36 1.74
C GLU A 105 -7.84 -4.48 3.21
N GLY A 106 -7.28 -5.43 3.96
CA GLY A 106 -7.45 -5.52 5.42
C GLY A 106 -6.94 -4.28 6.15
N VAL A 107 -5.77 -3.75 5.74
CA VAL A 107 -5.23 -2.49 6.27
C VAL A 107 -6.18 -1.34 5.99
N TRP A 108 -6.71 -1.24 4.76
CA TRP A 108 -7.64 -0.17 4.39
C TRP A 108 -8.95 -0.24 5.17
N SER A 109 -9.50 -1.42 5.33
CA SER A 109 -10.73 -1.65 6.12
C SER A 109 -10.51 -1.27 7.60
N HIS A 110 -9.36 -1.64 8.17
CA HIS A 110 -8.98 -1.28 9.53
C HIS A 110 -8.84 0.24 9.71
N VAL A 111 -8.15 0.92 8.79
CA VAL A 111 -7.99 2.38 8.82
C VAL A 111 -9.34 3.06 8.65
N LYS A 112 -10.15 2.68 7.64
CA LYS A 112 -11.47 3.27 7.39
C LYS A 112 -12.39 3.17 8.61
N ARG A 113 -12.48 1.99 9.24
CA ARG A 113 -13.28 1.80 10.47
C ARG A 113 -12.85 2.73 11.59
N SER A 114 -11.55 3.00 11.73
CA SER A 114 -11.03 3.92 12.75
C SER A 114 -11.34 5.39 12.45
N LEU A 115 -11.82 5.71 11.24
CA LEU A 115 -12.16 7.06 10.79
C LEU A 115 -13.69 7.33 10.77
N THR A 116 -14.53 6.30 10.94
CA THR A 116 -15.98 6.37 10.69
C THR A 116 -16.71 7.40 11.57
N ASN A 117 -16.23 7.67 12.79
CA ASN A 117 -16.86 8.59 13.74
C ASN A 117 -16.22 9.98 13.77
N LEU A 118 -15.33 10.29 12.82
CA LEU A 118 -14.59 11.54 12.78
C LEU A 118 -15.17 12.45 11.70
N ALA A 119 -16.41 12.88 11.91
CA ALA A 119 -17.06 13.85 11.04
C ALA A 119 -16.25 15.15 10.99
N ALA A 120 -16.02 15.66 9.79
CA ALA A 120 -15.60 17.03 9.55
C ALA A 120 -14.14 17.40 9.85
N LEU A 121 -13.18 16.51 9.60
CA LEU A 121 -11.76 16.87 9.69
C LEU A 121 -11.29 17.70 8.47
N THR A 122 -10.41 18.65 8.72
CA THR A 122 -9.62 19.27 7.66
C THR A 122 -8.73 18.20 7.02
N VAL A 123 -8.31 18.41 5.78
CA VAL A 123 -7.44 17.43 5.09
C VAL A 123 -6.11 17.22 5.81
N ASP A 124 -5.58 18.24 6.48
CA ASP A 124 -4.31 18.14 7.23
C ASP A 124 -4.50 17.35 8.54
N ALA A 125 -5.61 17.55 9.24
CA ALA A 125 -5.96 16.74 10.42
C ALA A 125 -6.18 15.27 10.03
N LEU A 126 -6.85 15.04 8.89
CA LEU A 126 -7.07 13.70 8.33
C LEU A 126 -5.74 13.02 7.95
N GLU A 127 -4.82 13.75 7.31
CA GLU A 127 -3.47 13.24 7.00
C GLU A 127 -2.75 12.81 8.27
N THR A 128 -2.70 13.68 9.28
CA THR A 128 -2.03 13.40 10.56
C THR A 128 -2.60 12.15 11.23
N LEU A 129 -3.91 12.04 11.25
CA LEU A 129 -4.59 10.89 11.84
C LEU A 129 -4.27 9.59 11.09
N ILE A 130 -4.36 9.60 9.75
CA ILE A 130 -4.02 8.45 8.92
C ILE A 130 -2.58 8.02 9.14
N ARG A 131 -1.62 8.96 9.15
CA ARG A 131 -0.21 8.67 9.44
C ARG A 131 -0.04 7.98 10.78
N ASN A 132 -0.69 8.48 11.82
CA ASN A 132 -0.63 7.91 13.16
C ASN A 132 -1.20 6.48 13.20
N ARG A 133 -2.31 6.22 12.50
CA ARG A 133 -2.91 4.87 12.42
C ARG A 133 -2.01 3.89 11.68
N LEU A 134 -1.50 4.28 10.51
CA LEU A 134 -0.59 3.44 9.74
C LEU A 134 0.72 3.18 10.49
N LYS A 135 1.29 4.21 11.15
CA LYS A 135 2.48 4.04 11.98
C LYS A 135 2.26 3.05 13.12
N ARG A 136 1.11 3.11 13.80
CA ARG A 136 0.77 2.12 14.83
C ARG A 136 0.69 0.70 14.28
N LEU A 137 0.13 0.51 13.07
CA LEU A 137 0.09 -0.80 12.41
C LEU A 137 1.48 -1.34 12.07
N GLN A 138 2.44 -0.49 11.69
CA GLN A 138 3.83 -0.89 11.44
C GLN A 138 4.49 -1.57 12.66
N TYR A 139 4.05 -1.21 13.87
CA TYR A 139 4.54 -1.80 15.12
C TYR A 139 3.70 -2.98 15.62
N ARG A 140 2.73 -3.45 14.83
CA ARG A 140 1.84 -4.58 15.17
C ARG A 140 1.91 -5.68 14.11
N PRO A 141 3.02 -6.42 14.00
CA PRO A 141 3.19 -7.45 12.97
C PRO A 141 2.11 -8.52 13.06
N VAL A 142 1.69 -8.92 14.25
CA VAL A 142 0.61 -9.92 14.44
C VAL A 142 -0.70 -9.49 13.77
N VAL A 143 -1.02 -8.20 13.76
CA VAL A 143 -2.22 -7.69 13.07
C VAL A 143 -2.03 -7.77 11.55
N LEU A 144 -0.82 -7.48 11.06
CA LEU A 144 -0.49 -7.60 9.63
C LEU A 144 -0.51 -9.08 9.19
N ASP A 145 -0.01 -9.99 10.04
CA ASP A 145 -0.06 -11.44 9.80
C ASP A 145 -1.52 -11.92 9.71
N GLY A 146 -2.42 -11.37 10.52
CA GLY A 146 -3.87 -11.64 10.44
C GLY A 146 -4.44 -11.25 9.07
N PHE A 147 -4.12 -10.07 8.54
CA PHE A 147 -4.57 -9.66 7.20
C PHE A 147 -4.02 -10.55 6.10
N VAL A 148 -2.80 -11.04 6.24
CA VAL A 148 -2.22 -12.01 5.29
C VAL A 148 -2.95 -13.34 5.38
N ALA A 149 -3.21 -13.84 6.59
CA ALA A 149 -3.92 -15.11 6.81
C ALA A 149 -5.36 -15.09 6.26
N GLU A 150 -6.06 -13.95 6.37
CA GLU A 150 -7.41 -13.76 5.83
C GLU A 150 -7.48 -13.97 4.31
N THR A 151 -6.38 -13.79 3.58
CA THR A 151 -6.35 -14.03 2.12
C THR A 151 -6.30 -15.50 1.75
N GLY A 152 -6.02 -16.40 2.69
CA GLY A 152 -5.78 -17.83 2.44
C GLY A 152 -4.48 -18.11 1.67
N LEU A 153 -3.67 -17.11 1.37
CA LEU A 153 -2.38 -17.30 0.71
C LEU A 153 -1.38 -17.90 1.68
N THR A 154 -0.71 -18.95 1.24
CA THR A 154 0.39 -19.59 1.96
C THR A 154 1.70 -19.31 1.26
N PHE A 155 2.70 -18.88 2.02
CA PHE A 155 4.04 -18.63 1.52
C PHE A 155 4.95 -19.79 1.92
N HIS A 156 5.22 -20.68 0.99
CA HIS A 156 6.20 -21.75 1.20
C HIS A 156 7.58 -21.28 0.76
N LEU A 157 8.59 -21.55 1.58
CA LEU A 157 9.97 -21.49 1.11
C LEU A 157 10.11 -22.60 0.06
N LEU A 158 10.49 -22.24 -1.16
CA LEU A 158 11.00 -23.22 -2.08
C LEU A 158 12.28 -23.76 -1.45
N PRO A 159 12.47 -25.07 -1.38
CA PRO A 159 13.75 -25.62 -0.95
C PRO A 159 14.88 -25.07 -1.85
N PRO A 160 16.07 -24.88 -1.28
CA PRO A 160 17.21 -24.39 -2.03
C PRO A 160 17.56 -25.28 -3.22
#